data_5d44597e9f3590c4bdf5d33823bcc453
#
_entry.id   5d44597e9f3590c4bdf5d33823bcc453
#
_cell.length_a   1.000
_cell.length_b   1.000
_cell.length_c   1.000
_cell.angle_alpha   90.00
_cell.angle_beta   90.00
_cell.angle_gamma   90.00
#
_symmetry.space_group_name_H-M   'P 1'
#
loop_
_entity.id
_entity.type
_entity.pdbx_description
1 polymer ?
#
loop_
_entity_poly.entity_id
_entity_poly.type
_entity_poly.pdbx_seq_one_letter_code
_entity_poly.pdbx_strand_id
1 'polypeptide(L)'
;SISAVYANVYMIDFDKKINDYVTSHKGLYRRYCDDIIIVIPMTKKEVSNGRTNKISKFIYNVRDDIPNLELNEDKTEHFFYGNGKIRKLKGQSNLVNYLGFTFDGKSVRIRDKSLFKFYCRAYRKIKKVNETEDEKSFNAGKKAVYRSYTHLGANKNSKSYGNFLSYVYKADDIFSQSKLLESNIRNQIKKHWYKIDSKLKR
;
A
#
# COMPACT_ATOMS: atom_id res chain seq x y z
N SER A 1 16.88 0.69 10.95
CA SER A 1 17.10 1.63 12.07
C SER A 1 16.84 0.91 13.39
N ILE A 2 17.51 1.29 14.45
CA ILE A 2 17.32 0.76 15.81
C ILE A 2 15.85 0.83 16.24
N SER A 3 15.17 1.92 15.93
CA SER A 3 13.73 2.11 16.21
C SER A 3 12.84 1.00 15.64
N ALA A 4 13.14 0.48 14.46
CA ALA A 4 12.34 -0.59 13.87
C ALA A 4 12.51 -1.93 14.61
N VAL A 5 13.71 -2.18 15.15
CA VAL A 5 13.96 -3.38 15.96
C VAL A 5 13.20 -3.29 17.28
N TYR A 6 13.29 -2.16 17.98
CA TYR A 6 12.54 -1.94 19.24
C TYR A 6 11.03 -2.02 19.02
N ALA A 7 10.50 -1.42 17.97
CA ALA A 7 9.08 -1.51 17.64
C ALA A 7 8.64 -2.97 17.41
N ASN A 8 9.46 -3.78 16.74
CA ASN A 8 9.14 -5.18 16.56
C ASN A 8 9.21 -5.98 17.86
N VAL A 9 10.23 -5.74 18.71
CA VAL A 9 10.34 -6.40 20.02
C VAL A 9 9.13 -6.05 20.90
N TYR A 10 8.75 -4.77 20.94
CA TYR A 10 7.59 -4.27 21.68
C TYR A 10 6.27 -4.96 21.27
N MET A 11 6.13 -5.31 20.00
CA MET A 11 4.91 -5.91 19.44
C MET A 11 4.89 -7.45 19.51
N ILE A 12 5.94 -8.13 20.00
CA ILE A 12 6.04 -9.60 19.96
C ILE A 12 4.86 -10.27 20.66
N ASP A 13 4.51 -9.85 21.87
CA ASP A 13 3.43 -10.46 22.65
C ASP A 13 2.07 -10.22 22.00
N PHE A 14 1.85 -9.00 21.49
CA PHE A 14 0.65 -8.67 20.73
C PHE A 14 0.55 -9.54 19.47
N ASP A 15 1.61 -9.56 18.66
CA ASP A 15 1.65 -10.34 17.41
C ASP A 15 1.38 -11.82 17.67
N LYS A 16 2.00 -12.41 18.71
CA LYS A 16 1.81 -13.82 19.09
C LYS A 16 0.36 -14.09 19.46
N LYS A 17 -0.21 -13.34 20.42
CA LYS A 17 -1.59 -13.56 20.89
C LYS A 17 -2.61 -13.43 19.75
N ILE A 18 -2.46 -12.39 18.90
CA ILE A 18 -3.37 -12.19 17.76
C ILE A 18 -3.17 -13.27 16.71
N ASN A 19 -1.93 -13.62 16.37
CA ASN A 19 -1.66 -14.66 15.37
C ASN A 19 -2.21 -16.01 15.81
N ASP A 20 -2.02 -16.42 17.06
CA ASP A 20 -2.52 -17.69 17.60
C ASP A 20 -4.05 -17.75 17.55
N TYR A 21 -4.71 -16.66 17.96
CA TYR A 21 -6.16 -16.53 17.86
C TYR A 21 -6.65 -16.63 16.42
N VAL A 22 -6.05 -15.87 15.50
CA VAL A 22 -6.46 -15.82 14.08
C VAL A 22 -6.21 -17.17 13.41
N THR A 23 -5.09 -17.83 13.70
CA THR A 23 -4.73 -19.15 13.14
C THR A 23 -5.71 -20.23 13.63
N SER A 24 -6.11 -20.21 14.92
CA SER A 24 -7.11 -21.14 15.44
C SER A 24 -8.48 -21.02 14.73
N HIS A 25 -8.73 -19.87 14.11
CA HIS A 25 -9.91 -19.60 13.31
C HIS A 25 -9.68 -19.75 11.79
N LYS A 26 -8.57 -20.43 11.39
CA LYS A 26 -8.17 -20.61 9.97
C LYS A 26 -8.00 -19.29 9.22
N GLY A 27 -7.62 -18.23 9.92
CA GLY A 27 -7.43 -16.89 9.39
C GLY A 27 -5.98 -16.58 9.05
N LEU A 28 -5.74 -15.33 8.65
CA LEU A 28 -4.43 -14.78 8.35
C LEU A 28 -4.22 -13.50 9.14
N TYR A 29 -3.09 -13.40 9.84
CA TYR A 29 -2.59 -12.19 10.47
C TYR A 29 -1.32 -11.72 9.78
N ARG A 30 -1.22 -10.43 9.49
CA ARG A 30 0.02 -9.80 9.00
C ARG A 30 0.13 -8.40 9.58
N ARG A 31 1.34 -8.02 9.95
CA ARG A 31 1.70 -6.67 10.38
C ARG A 31 2.91 -6.16 9.57
N TYR A 32 2.85 -4.91 9.17
CA TYR A 32 3.96 -4.18 8.59
C TYR A 32 4.09 -2.84 9.31
N CYS A 33 5.08 -2.72 10.17
CA CYS A 33 5.22 -1.61 11.13
C CYS A 33 3.95 -1.44 11.98
N ASP A 34 3.22 -0.35 11.76
CA ASP A 34 1.96 0.02 12.41
C ASP A 34 0.70 -0.41 11.64
N ASP A 35 0.85 -0.84 10.40
CA ASP A 35 -0.27 -1.33 9.59
C ASP A 35 -0.55 -2.83 9.85
N ILE A 36 -1.75 -3.13 10.30
CA ILE A 36 -2.20 -4.50 10.61
C ILE A 36 -3.31 -4.91 9.66
N ILE A 37 -3.27 -6.14 9.17
CA ILE A 37 -4.37 -6.78 8.46
C ILE A 37 -4.70 -8.14 9.06
N ILE A 38 -5.97 -8.37 9.30
CA ILE A 38 -6.52 -9.63 9.82
C ILE A 38 -7.61 -10.11 8.88
N VAL A 39 -7.52 -11.35 8.44
CA VAL A 39 -8.52 -11.99 7.59
C VAL A 39 -8.99 -13.26 8.29
N ILE A 40 -10.29 -13.38 8.55
CA ILE A 40 -10.90 -14.57 9.20
C ILE A 40 -12.06 -15.04 8.35
N PRO A 41 -12.07 -16.33 7.94
CA PRO A 41 -13.22 -16.92 7.26
C PRO A 41 -14.44 -16.93 8.18
N MET A 42 -15.60 -16.50 7.66
CA MET A 42 -16.86 -16.50 8.41
C MET A 42 -18.02 -16.86 7.49
N THR A 43 -18.99 -17.57 8.05
CA THR A 43 -20.31 -17.77 7.41
C THR A 43 -21.20 -16.54 7.62
N LYS A 44 -22.21 -16.37 6.78
CA LYS A 44 -23.20 -15.29 6.96
C LYS A 44 -23.89 -15.37 8.32
N LYS A 45 -24.18 -16.58 8.81
CA LYS A 45 -24.80 -16.80 10.13
C LYS A 45 -23.91 -16.33 11.27
N GLU A 46 -22.60 -16.58 11.21
CA GLU A 46 -21.65 -16.11 12.22
C GLU A 46 -21.54 -14.59 12.26
N VAL A 47 -21.56 -13.97 11.09
CA VAL A 47 -21.59 -12.49 10.97
C VAL A 47 -22.86 -11.93 11.63
N SER A 48 -24.04 -12.49 11.31
CA SER A 48 -25.31 -12.07 11.89
C SER A 48 -25.36 -12.27 13.41
N ASN A 49 -24.68 -13.28 13.93
CA ASN A 49 -24.56 -13.57 15.36
C ASN A 49 -23.52 -12.70 16.08
N GLY A 50 -23.01 -11.64 15.44
CA GLY A 50 -22.10 -10.67 16.05
C GLY A 50 -20.67 -11.19 16.26
N ARG A 51 -20.22 -12.22 15.53
CA ARG A 51 -18.86 -12.74 15.63
C ARG A 51 -17.78 -11.68 15.35
N THR A 52 -18.06 -10.75 14.45
CA THR A 52 -17.17 -9.60 14.17
C THR A 52 -16.91 -8.77 15.41
N ASN A 53 -17.95 -8.49 16.21
CA ASN A 53 -17.79 -7.72 17.45
C ASN A 53 -16.98 -8.48 18.50
N LYS A 54 -17.15 -9.82 18.58
CA LYS A 54 -16.36 -10.66 19.50
C LYS A 54 -14.88 -10.65 19.13
N ILE A 55 -14.56 -10.70 17.84
CA ILE A 55 -13.17 -10.61 17.34
C ILE A 55 -12.58 -9.23 17.65
N SER A 56 -13.30 -8.17 17.36
CA SER A 56 -12.85 -6.80 17.68
C SER A 56 -12.60 -6.67 19.18
N LYS A 57 -13.52 -7.12 20.02
CA LYS A 57 -13.35 -7.09 21.48
C LYS A 57 -12.13 -7.87 21.94
N PHE A 58 -11.85 -9.05 21.36
CA PHE A 58 -10.65 -9.81 21.66
C PHE A 58 -9.38 -9.02 21.31
N ILE A 59 -9.33 -8.40 20.12
CA ILE A 59 -8.17 -7.60 19.68
C ILE A 59 -7.91 -6.43 20.63
N TYR A 60 -8.97 -5.72 21.04
CA TYR A 60 -8.85 -4.61 22.01
C TYR A 60 -8.41 -5.08 23.39
N ASN A 61 -8.92 -6.23 23.87
CA ASN A 61 -8.46 -6.79 25.15
C ASN A 61 -6.96 -7.14 25.10
N VAL A 62 -6.48 -7.74 23.99
CA VAL A 62 -5.04 -8.02 23.83
C VAL A 62 -4.22 -6.74 23.78
N ARG A 63 -4.74 -5.66 23.16
CA ARG A 63 -4.10 -4.34 23.16
C ARG A 63 -3.97 -3.80 24.60
N ASP A 64 -5.00 -3.96 25.44
CA ASP A 64 -4.99 -3.47 26.83
C ASP A 64 -3.94 -4.16 27.70
N ASP A 65 -3.54 -5.39 27.35
CA ASP A 65 -2.44 -6.11 28.01
C ASP A 65 -1.04 -5.55 27.68
N ILE A 66 -0.91 -4.69 26.66
CA ILE A 66 0.38 -4.14 26.22
C ILE A 66 0.48 -2.68 26.65
N PRO A 67 1.42 -2.32 27.53
CA PRO A 67 1.55 -0.96 28.04
C PRO A 67 1.73 0.07 26.92
N ASN A 68 0.94 1.15 26.93
CA ASN A 68 1.01 2.26 25.97
C ASN A 68 0.76 1.88 24.50
N LEU A 69 0.19 0.72 24.22
CA LEU A 69 -0.23 0.37 22.86
C LEU A 69 -1.61 0.97 22.57
N GLU A 70 -1.68 1.79 21.53
CA GLU A 70 -2.94 2.37 21.06
C GLU A 70 -3.30 1.83 19.67
N LEU A 71 -4.54 1.39 19.50
CA LEU A 71 -5.14 1.10 18.20
C LEU A 71 -6.05 2.27 17.83
N ASN A 72 -5.80 2.87 16.68
CA ASN A 72 -6.59 4.00 16.19
C ASN A 72 -7.93 3.51 15.64
N GLU A 73 -9.01 3.69 16.41
CA GLU A 73 -10.35 3.23 16.06
C GLU A 73 -10.90 3.92 14.79
N ASP A 74 -10.62 5.20 14.62
CA ASP A 74 -11.08 5.98 13.46
C ASP A 74 -10.46 5.51 12.14
N LYS A 75 -9.27 4.89 12.22
CA LYS A 75 -8.57 4.32 11.06
C LYS A 75 -8.81 2.83 10.89
N THR A 76 -9.41 2.18 11.89
CA THR A 76 -9.71 0.74 11.82
C THR A 76 -10.93 0.51 10.94
N GLU A 77 -10.76 -0.25 9.89
CA GLU A 77 -11.81 -0.53 8.91
C GLU A 77 -12.14 -2.03 8.88
N HIS A 78 -13.42 -2.34 8.79
CA HIS A 78 -13.92 -3.70 8.70
C HIS A 78 -14.57 -3.92 7.34
N PHE A 79 -14.17 -4.99 6.67
CA PHE A 79 -14.66 -5.34 5.34
C PHE A 79 -15.13 -6.78 5.30
N PHE A 80 -16.14 -7.06 4.47
CA PHE A 80 -16.48 -8.39 4.02
C PHE A 80 -15.97 -8.62 2.61
N TYR A 81 -15.36 -9.77 2.39
CA TYR A 81 -15.00 -10.26 1.08
C TYR A 81 -15.80 -11.53 0.77
N GLY A 82 -16.44 -11.56 -0.39
CA GLY A 82 -17.13 -12.74 -0.88
C GLY A 82 -17.51 -12.58 -2.35
N ASN A 83 -17.41 -13.67 -3.10
CA ASN A 83 -17.72 -13.70 -4.54
C ASN A 83 -17.04 -12.59 -5.36
N GLY A 84 -15.77 -12.32 -5.07
CA GLY A 84 -15.00 -11.29 -5.76
C GLY A 84 -15.44 -9.85 -5.48
N LYS A 85 -16.18 -9.63 -4.39
CA LYS A 85 -16.67 -8.29 -3.99
C LYS A 85 -16.28 -7.97 -2.56
N ILE A 86 -15.90 -6.73 -2.34
CA ILE A 86 -15.65 -6.16 -1.01
C ILE A 86 -16.82 -5.27 -0.62
N ARG A 87 -17.21 -5.35 0.64
CA ARG A 87 -18.18 -4.46 1.26
C ARG A 87 -17.66 -4.01 2.60
N LYS A 88 -17.62 -2.72 2.85
CA LYS A 88 -17.28 -2.16 4.15
C LYS A 88 -18.46 -2.38 5.12
N LEU A 89 -18.19 -2.74 6.35
CA LEU A 89 -19.21 -3.00 7.37
C LEU A 89 -19.95 -1.72 7.76
N LYS A 90 -19.23 -0.60 7.83
CA LYS A 90 -19.77 0.74 8.08
C LYS A 90 -19.27 1.69 7.00
N GLY A 91 -20.18 2.35 6.26
CA GLY A 91 -19.85 3.29 5.19
C GLY A 91 -19.98 2.69 3.79
N GLN A 92 -19.69 3.49 2.76
CA GLN A 92 -19.96 3.15 1.35
C GLN A 92 -18.72 2.67 0.57
N SER A 93 -17.53 2.63 1.18
CA SER A 93 -16.32 2.22 0.46
C SER A 93 -16.29 0.71 0.24
N ASN A 94 -16.08 0.31 -1.02
CA ASN A 94 -15.87 -1.08 -1.42
C ASN A 94 -14.40 -1.36 -1.75
N LEU A 95 -13.48 -0.58 -1.18
CA LEU A 95 -12.06 -0.62 -1.48
C LEU A 95 -11.24 -0.83 -0.20
N VAL A 96 -10.40 -1.84 -0.17
CA VAL A 96 -9.38 -2.01 0.87
C VAL A 96 -8.12 -1.27 0.47
N ASN A 97 -7.65 -0.38 1.34
CA ASN A 97 -6.37 0.31 1.18
C ASN A 97 -5.35 -0.29 2.14
N TYR A 98 -4.31 -0.91 1.62
CA TYR A 98 -3.25 -1.51 2.44
C TYR A 98 -1.88 -1.34 1.78
N LEU A 99 -0.88 -0.88 2.54
CA LEU A 99 0.52 -0.69 2.11
C LEU A 99 0.70 0.06 0.78
N GLY A 100 -0.15 1.06 0.53
CA GLY A 100 -0.06 1.87 -0.69
C GLY A 100 -0.76 1.29 -1.92
N PHE A 101 -1.44 0.17 -1.76
CA PHE A 101 -2.30 -0.44 -2.77
C PHE A 101 -3.77 -0.32 -2.41
N THR A 102 -4.61 -0.46 -3.44
CA THR A 102 -6.06 -0.51 -3.32
C THR A 102 -6.55 -1.79 -3.98
N PHE A 103 -7.42 -2.53 -3.26
CA PHE A 103 -8.03 -3.77 -3.74
C PHE A 103 -9.55 -3.65 -3.72
N ASP A 104 -10.22 -4.00 -4.81
CA ASP A 104 -11.68 -3.91 -4.97
C ASP A 104 -12.41 -5.26 -4.89
N GLY A 105 -11.67 -6.33 -4.62
CA GLY A 105 -12.17 -7.70 -4.57
C GLY A 105 -11.79 -8.54 -5.79
N LYS A 106 -11.35 -7.93 -6.87
CA LYS A 106 -10.87 -8.60 -8.09
C LYS A 106 -9.53 -8.05 -8.54
N SER A 107 -9.35 -6.73 -8.51
CA SER A 107 -8.18 -6.09 -9.05
C SER A 107 -7.39 -5.30 -8.00
N VAL A 108 -6.07 -5.26 -8.19
CA VAL A 108 -5.14 -4.46 -7.39
C VAL A 108 -4.64 -3.29 -8.20
N ARG A 109 -4.58 -2.11 -7.55
CA ARG A 109 -4.07 -0.87 -8.10
C ARG A 109 -3.16 -0.17 -7.09
N ILE A 110 -2.29 0.71 -7.57
CA ILE A 110 -1.61 1.67 -6.70
C ILE A 110 -2.66 2.66 -6.17
N ARG A 111 -2.59 2.95 -4.89
CA ARG A 111 -3.44 3.95 -4.26
C ARG A 111 -3.29 5.31 -4.96
N ASP A 112 -4.41 5.92 -5.36
CA ASP A 112 -4.41 7.17 -6.15
C ASP A 112 -3.62 8.30 -5.46
N LYS A 113 -3.70 8.41 -4.12
CA LYS A 113 -2.91 9.37 -3.33
C LYS A 113 -1.40 9.18 -3.50
N SER A 114 -0.92 7.94 -3.62
CA SER A 114 0.51 7.64 -3.83
C SER A 114 0.96 8.06 -5.22
N LEU A 115 0.15 7.75 -6.22
CA LEU A 115 0.41 8.12 -7.61
C LEU A 115 0.34 9.65 -7.79
N PHE A 116 -0.64 10.31 -7.19
CA PHE A 116 -0.76 11.75 -7.18
C PHE A 116 0.48 12.43 -6.57
N LYS A 117 0.92 11.98 -5.40
CA LYS A 117 2.15 12.51 -4.75
C LYS A 117 3.39 12.34 -5.63
N PHE A 118 3.50 11.22 -6.33
CA PHE A 118 4.60 10.98 -7.28
C PHE A 118 4.60 12.03 -8.39
N TYR A 119 3.47 12.25 -9.07
CA TYR A 119 3.39 13.26 -10.14
C TYR A 119 3.56 14.69 -9.61
N CYS A 120 3.02 15.04 -8.46
CA CYS A 120 3.24 16.36 -7.86
C CYS A 120 4.73 16.66 -7.61
N ARG A 121 5.49 15.65 -7.14
CA ARG A 121 6.94 15.79 -6.95
C ARG A 121 7.67 15.93 -8.28
N ALA A 122 7.29 15.13 -9.28
CA ALA A 122 7.84 15.21 -10.62
C ALA A 122 7.62 16.60 -11.24
N TYR A 123 6.37 17.10 -11.20
CA TYR A 123 6.03 18.39 -11.79
C TYR A 123 6.70 19.58 -11.08
N ARG A 124 6.85 19.53 -9.76
CA ARG A 124 7.64 20.54 -9.03
C ARG A 124 9.11 20.55 -9.47
N LYS A 125 9.70 19.36 -9.69
CA LYS A 125 11.08 19.27 -10.19
C LYS A 125 11.19 19.77 -11.62
N ILE A 126 10.26 19.42 -12.50
CA ILE A 126 10.19 19.87 -13.88
C ILE A 126 10.05 21.39 -13.96
N LYS A 127 9.18 21.99 -13.14
CA LYS A 127 9.03 23.45 -13.08
C LYS A 127 10.37 24.13 -12.81
N LYS A 128 11.11 23.69 -11.80
CA LYS A 128 12.45 24.22 -11.48
C LYS A 128 13.45 24.05 -12.63
N VAL A 129 13.39 22.95 -13.36
CA VAL A 129 14.26 22.71 -14.53
C VAL A 129 13.89 23.64 -15.69
N ASN A 130 12.62 23.86 -15.94
CA ASN A 130 12.16 24.75 -17.00
C ASN A 130 12.46 26.24 -16.73
N GLU A 131 12.63 26.63 -15.46
CA GLU A 131 13.01 28.00 -15.03
C GLU A 131 14.54 28.24 -15.15
N THR A 132 15.33 27.21 -15.50
CA THR A 132 16.79 27.31 -15.65
C THR A 132 17.12 27.94 -17.02
N GLU A 133 17.88 29.02 -17.03
CA GLU A 133 18.26 29.74 -18.26
C GLU A 133 19.43 29.08 -18.99
N ASP A 134 20.42 28.61 -18.23
CA ASP A 134 21.62 27.96 -18.77
C ASP A 134 21.30 26.56 -19.33
N GLU A 135 21.70 26.35 -20.60
CA GLU A 135 21.43 25.11 -21.33
C GLU A 135 22.10 23.87 -20.69
N LYS A 136 23.30 24.02 -20.17
CA LYS A 136 24.03 22.92 -19.51
C LYS A 136 23.31 22.47 -18.24
N SER A 137 22.89 23.43 -17.43
CA SER A 137 22.12 23.18 -16.20
C SER A 137 20.72 22.61 -16.50
N PHE A 138 20.07 23.12 -17.56
CA PHE A 138 18.80 22.56 -18.03
C PHE A 138 18.95 21.09 -18.43
N ASN A 139 19.95 20.74 -19.24
CA ASN A 139 20.20 19.37 -19.69
C ASN A 139 20.54 18.44 -18.52
N ALA A 140 21.32 18.91 -17.54
CA ALA A 140 21.60 18.18 -16.31
C ALA A 140 20.31 17.93 -15.48
N GLY A 141 19.50 18.98 -15.34
CA GLY A 141 18.20 18.91 -14.68
C GLY A 141 17.22 17.93 -15.36
N LYS A 142 17.16 17.97 -16.70
CA LYS A 142 16.36 17.04 -17.52
C LYS A 142 16.78 15.59 -17.29
N LYS A 143 18.08 15.29 -17.32
CA LYS A 143 18.63 13.97 -17.00
C LYS A 143 18.22 13.53 -15.58
N ALA A 144 18.32 14.43 -14.60
CA ALA A 144 17.90 14.16 -13.23
C ALA A 144 16.40 13.88 -13.10
N VAL A 145 15.53 14.58 -13.84
CA VAL A 145 14.08 14.30 -13.91
C VAL A 145 13.84 12.92 -14.50
N TYR A 146 14.46 12.59 -15.63
CA TYR A 146 14.29 11.27 -16.26
C TYR A 146 14.75 10.15 -15.35
N ARG A 147 15.88 10.29 -14.70
CA ARG A 147 16.38 9.30 -13.74
C ARG A 147 15.43 9.11 -12.55
N SER A 148 14.85 10.17 -12.02
CA SER A 148 14.05 10.10 -10.80
C SER A 148 12.58 9.71 -11.06
N TYR A 149 12.04 10.05 -12.23
CA TYR A 149 10.60 10.01 -12.47
C TYR A 149 10.18 9.27 -13.75
N THR A 150 11.11 8.65 -14.48
CA THR A 150 10.76 7.89 -15.68
C THR A 150 11.31 6.46 -15.65
N HIS A 151 10.90 5.66 -16.63
CA HIS A 151 11.42 4.31 -16.83
C HIS A 151 12.92 4.27 -17.13
N LEU A 152 13.53 5.36 -17.60
CA LEU A 152 14.96 5.43 -17.86
C LEU A 152 15.81 5.34 -16.58
N GLY A 153 15.27 5.71 -15.43
CA GLY A 153 15.91 5.54 -14.13
C GLY A 153 15.31 4.38 -13.32
N ALA A 154 14.36 3.65 -13.88
CA ALA A 154 13.81 2.48 -13.22
C ALA A 154 14.78 1.31 -13.30
N ASN A 155 15.07 0.73 -12.15
CA ASN A 155 15.87 -0.48 -12.09
C ASN A 155 14.97 -1.72 -12.16
N LYS A 156 15.16 -2.54 -13.18
CA LYS A 156 14.43 -3.81 -13.35
C LYS A 156 15.06 -4.95 -12.54
N ASN A 157 16.33 -4.80 -12.16
CA ASN A 157 17.06 -5.82 -11.40
C ASN A 157 17.01 -5.49 -9.90
N SER A 158 16.69 -6.46 -9.07
CA SER A 158 16.44 -6.33 -7.63
C SER A 158 17.65 -5.88 -6.78
N LYS A 159 18.82 -5.67 -7.39
CA LYS A 159 20.09 -5.44 -6.68
C LYS A 159 20.42 -3.97 -6.37
N SER A 160 19.66 -3.00 -6.85
CA SER A 160 19.88 -1.60 -6.53
C SER A 160 18.57 -0.82 -6.37
N TYR A 161 18.64 0.26 -5.57
CA TYR A 161 17.51 1.16 -5.38
C TYR A 161 17.23 1.90 -6.69
N GLY A 162 16.08 1.61 -7.30
CA GLY A 162 15.54 2.37 -8.41
C GLY A 162 14.65 3.53 -7.95
N ASN A 163 13.91 4.08 -8.87
CA ASN A 163 12.88 5.08 -8.57
C ASN A 163 11.53 4.43 -8.24
N PHE A 164 10.48 5.25 -8.04
CA PHE A 164 9.12 4.78 -7.77
C PHE A 164 8.60 3.77 -8.81
N LEU A 165 8.98 3.91 -10.08
CA LEU A 165 8.55 2.98 -11.14
C LEU A 165 9.18 1.60 -10.98
N SER A 166 10.38 1.50 -10.41
CA SER A 166 10.99 0.20 -10.08
C SER A 166 10.12 -0.58 -9.09
N TYR A 167 9.62 0.12 -8.05
CA TYR A 167 8.67 -0.46 -7.09
C TYR A 167 7.35 -0.85 -7.77
N VAL A 168 6.83 0.01 -8.65
CA VAL A 168 5.57 -0.22 -9.39
C VAL A 168 5.67 -1.47 -10.27
N TYR A 169 6.76 -1.61 -11.03
CA TYR A 169 6.98 -2.79 -11.90
C TYR A 169 7.12 -4.06 -11.07
N LYS A 170 7.90 -4.03 -9.99
CA LYS A 170 8.06 -5.18 -9.10
C LYS A 170 6.74 -5.59 -8.46
N ALA A 171 5.94 -4.63 -8.02
CA ALA A 171 4.62 -4.91 -7.46
C ALA A 171 3.68 -5.55 -8.48
N ASP A 172 3.64 -5.01 -9.71
CA ASP A 172 2.85 -5.57 -10.78
C ASP A 172 3.27 -7.01 -11.11
N ASP A 173 4.57 -7.27 -11.22
CA ASP A 173 5.09 -8.61 -11.50
C ASP A 173 4.69 -9.62 -10.39
N ILE A 174 4.70 -9.20 -9.12
CA ILE A 174 4.26 -10.04 -8.00
C ILE A 174 2.75 -10.30 -8.04
N PHE A 175 1.94 -9.26 -8.21
CA PHE A 175 0.49 -9.43 -8.24
C PHE A 175 0.01 -10.19 -9.48
N SER A 176 0.68 -10.03 -10.61
CA SER A 176 0.33 -10.75 -11.86
C SER A 176 0.62 -12.25 -11.81
N GLN A 177 1.39 -12.73 -10.84
CA GLN A 177 1.60 -14.17 -10.62
C GLN A 177 0.37 -14.86 -10.00
N SER A 178 -0.52 -14.09 -9.38
CA SER A 178 -1.76 -14.64 -8.81
C SER A 178 -2.82 -14.86 -9.87
N LYS A 179 -3.38 -16.07 -9.91
CA LYS A 179 -4.54 -16.38 -10.75
C LYS A 179 -5.87 -15.88 -10.16
N LEU A 180 -5.86 -15.41 -8.90
CA LEU A 180 -7.06 -15.02 -8.17
C LEU A 180 -7.41 -13.54 -8.29
N LEU A 181 -6.50 -12.73 -8.82
CA LEU A 181 -6.68 -11.29 -8.95
C LEU A 181 -6.06 -10.76 -10.24
N GLU A 182 -6.52 -9.58 -10.66
CA GLU A 182 -6.01 -8.86 -11.81
C GLU A 182 -5.11 -7.70 -11.35
N SER A 183 -3.91 -7.59 -11.91
CA SER A 183 -3.10 -6.39 -11.67
C SER A 183 -3.45 -5.31 -12.69
N ASN A 184 -3.98 -4.19 -12.20
CA ASN A 184 -4.23 -2.99 -13.00
C ASN A 184 -3.14 -1.91 -12.82
N ILE A 185 -2.03 -2.26 -12.20
CA ILE A 185 -0.95 -1.35 -11.84
C ILE A 185 -0.29 -0.74 -13.07
N ARG A 186 0.05 -1.53 -14.09
CA ARG A 186 0.67 -1.03 -15.32
C ARG A 186 -0.25 -0.10 -16.11
N ASN A 187 -1.56 -0.35 -16.08
CA ASN A 187 -2.52 0.50 -16.75
C ASN A 187 -2.53 1.93 -16.18
N GLN A 188 -2.33 2.08 -14.86
CA GLN A 188 -2.29 3.40 -14.22
C GLN A 188 -1.07 4.24 -14.65
N ILE A 189 0.03 3.60 -15.03
CA ILE A 189 1.26 4.29 -15.43
C ILE A 189 1.51 4.24 -16.95
N LYS A 190 0.61 3.67 -17.75
CA LYS A 190 0.78 3.52 -19.21
C LYS A 190 1.17 4.81 -19.93
N LYS A 191 0.65 5.96 -19.49
CA LYS A 191 0.92 7.29 -20.08
C LYS A 191 1.95 8.11 -19.30
N HIS A 192 2.71 7.50 -18.37
CA HIS A 192 3.57 8.28 -17.45
C HIS A 192 4.70 8.99 -18.18
N TRP A 193 5.31 8.37 -19.21
CA TRP A 193 6.34 9.00 -20.04
C TRP A 193 5.84 10.30 -20.65
N TYR A 194 4.73 10.23 -21.36
CA TYR A 194 4.10 11.39 -21.96
C TYR A 194 3.79 12.50 -20.94
N LYS A 195 3.28 12.13 -19.77
CA LYS A 195 2.99 13.08 -18.68
C LYS A 195 4.23 13.81 -18.15
N ILE A 196 5.39 13.21 -18.20
CA ILE A 196 6.65 13.80 -17.75
C ILE A 196 7.33 14.57 -18.87
N ASP A 197 7.51 13.95 -20.03
CA ASP A 197 8.25 14.48 -21.15
C ASP A 197 7.58 15.72 -21.74
N SER A 198 6.26 15.69 -21.95
CA SER A 198 5.51 16.82 -22.50
C SER A 198 5.54 18.09 -21.64
N LYS A 199 5.94 18.00 -20.38
CA LYS A 199 6.06 19.14 -19.48
C LYS A 199 7.47 19.72 -19.41
N LEU A 200 8.48 19.03 -19.92
CA LEU A 200 9.84 19.54 -20.09
C LEU A 200 9.85 20.40 -21.36
N LYS A 201 9.87 21.72 -21.16
CA LYS A 201 9.86 22.71 -22.25
C LYS A 201 11.32 22.98 -22.65
N ARG A 202 11.77 22.49 -23.73
CA ARG A 202 12.92 22.79 -24.60
C ARG A 202 13.24 21.58 -25.43
#